data_04cb4ad01f07f5bbd6efa5640c9eed4f
#
_entry.id   04cb4ad01f07f5bbd6efa5640c9eed4f
#
_cell.length_a   1.000
_cell.length_b   1.000
_cell.length_c   1.000
_cell.angle_alpha   90.00
_cell.angle_beta   90.00
_cell.angle_gamma   90.00
#
_symmetry.space_group_name_H-M   'P 1'
#
loop_
_entity.id
_entity.type
_entity.pdbx_description
1 polymer ?
#
loop_
_entity_poly.entity_id
_entity_poly.type
_entity_poly.pdbx_seq_one_letter_code
_entity_poly.pdbx_strand_id
1 'polypeptide(L)'
;MVGSQVKSWFKNAFTYDTNKQSNTWDECLKADCFFVCLPTLYKENEGYDLSILEETIDNIPDGKLIVIRSTINPGTMDIFQNRYPKKKFMFNPEFLTELSAEEDFKHPDMQILGISKESSGMATEIMLMLPPAPEMRIVSLIDAEWVKKLRNAFYTTKVIFFNQIYDIIEKTELADYETIRSIVVHDPRIGNSHSFIKHKGYRGFGGACLPKDLYSLIDFAKKVGANSELLETVKKINKYLYK
;
A
#
# COMPACT_ATOMS: atom_id res chain seq x y z
N MET A 1 10.66 0.67 6.70
CA MET A 1 9.87 -0.56 6.91
C MET A 1 9.89 -1.46 5.66
N VAL A 2 9.28 -1.07 4.53
CA VAL A 2 9.21 -1.94 3.32
C VAL A 2 10.59 -2.35 2.80
N GLY A 3 11.48 -1.40 2.54
CA GLY A 3 12.83 -1.69 2.04
C GLY A 3 13.66 -2.60 2.96
N SER A 4 13.45 -2.53 4.28
CA SER A 4 14.15 -3.43 5.23
C SER A 4 13.71 -4.89 5.05
N GLN A 5 12.43 -5.13 4.76
CA GLN A 5 11.92 -6.49 4.51
C GLN A 5 12.43 -7.03 3.15
N VAL A 6 12.43 -6.19 2.12
CA VAL A 6 13.01 -6.53 0.81
C VAL A 6 14.49 -6.92 0.96
N LYS A 7 15.29 -6.09 1.68
CA LYS A 7 16.68 -6.40 1.98
C LYS A 7 16.86 -7.73 2.73
N SER A 8 16.03 -7.98 3.72
CA SER A 8 16.06 -9.22 4.51
C SER A 8 15.80 -10.46 3.65
N TRP A 9 14.93 -10.34 2.66
CA TRP A 9 14.62 -11.42 1.72
C TRP A 9 15.72 -11.65 0.71
N PHE A 10 16.20 -10.60 0.05
CA PHE A 10 17.28 -10.65 -0.95
C PHE A 10 18.64 -10.44 -0.28
N LYS A 11 19.14 -11.45 0.44
CA LYS A 11 20.33 -11.37 1.30
C LYS A 11 21.60 -10.84 0.61
N ASN A 12 21.76 -11.10 -0.69
CA ASN A 12 22.93 -10.73 -1.49
C ASN A 12 22.69 -9.47 -2.35
N ALA A 13 21.56 -8.77 -2.18
CA ALA A 13 21.27 -7.56 -2.94
C ALA A 13 22.10 -6.37 -2.44
N PHE A 14 22.55 -5.54 -3.36
CA PHE A 14 23.02 -4.20 -3.05
C PHE A 14 21.87 -3.40 -2.41
N THR A 15 22.22 -2.57 -1.45
CA THR A 15 21.22 -1.77 -0.73
C THR A 15 21.71 -0.34 -0.63
N TYR A 16 20.90 0.63 -1.04
CA TYR A 16 21.16 2.05 -0.86
C TYR A 16 20.11 2.66 0.08
N ASP A 17 20.59 3.35 1.10
CA ASP A 17 19.72 4.06 2.08
C ASP A 17 20.49 5.29 2.58
N THR A 18 19.93 6.47 2.43
CA THR A 18 20.57 7.73 2.82
C THR A 18 20.73 7.90 4.34
N ASN A 19 20.00 7.14 5.14
CA ASN A 19 19.97 7.24 6.60
C ASN A 19 20.64 6.08 7.32
N LYS A 20 21.11 5.07 6.58
CA LYS A 20 21.71 3.85 7.16
C LYS A 20 22.99 3.49 6.42
N GLN A 21 23.86 2.74 7.12
CA GLN A 21 25.02 2.14 6.46
C GLN A 21 24.56 1.20 5.35
N SER A 22 24.99 1.47 4.13
CA SER A 22 24.55 0.80 2.92
C SER A 22 25.67 0.79 1.87
N ASN A 23 25.42 0.16 0.73
CA ASN A 23 26.30 0.28 -0.45
C ASN A 23 26.27 1.71 -0.99
N THR A 24 27.28 2.04 -1.80
CA THR A 24 27.27 3.28 -2.57
C THR A 24 26.26 3.17 -3.72
N TRP A 25 25.82 4.32 -4.23
CA TRP A 25 24.96 4.35 -5.42
C TRP A 25 25.60 3.66 -6.63
N ASP A 26 26.88 3.90 -6.87
CA ASP A 26 27.65 3.29 -7.98
C ASP A 26 27.71 1.76 -7.89
N GLU A 27 27.78 1.21 -6.68
CA GLU A 27 27.69 -0.25 -6.49
C GLU A 27 26.30 -0.76 -6.86
N CYS A 28 25.23 -0.05 -6.47
CA CYS A 28 23.86 -0.41 -6.80
C CYS A 28 23.59 -0.37 -8.31
N LEU A 29 24.22 0.54 -9.05
CA LEU A 29 24.07 0.64 -10.52
C LEU A 29 24.55 -0.60 -11.29
N LYS A 30 25.31 -1.51 -10.64
CA LYS A 30 25.69 -2.80 -11.22
C LYS A 30 24.52 -3.78 -11.31
N ALA A 31 23.45 -3.57 -10.55
CA ALA A 31 22.26 -4.43 -10.58
C ALA A 31 21.47 -4.26 -11.87
N ASP A 32 20.75 -5.30 -12.27
CA ASP A 32 19.85 -5.27 -13.43
C ASP A 32 18.38 -4.99 -13.03
N CYS A 33 18.06 -5.20 -11.75
CA CYS A 33 16.73 -4.98 -11.18
C CYS A 33 16.82 -4.16 -9.89
N PHE A 34 15.97 -3.13 -9.78
CA PHE A 34 15.90 -2.20 -8.65
C PHE A 34 14.54 -2.30 -7.97
N PHE A 35 14.51 -2.72 -6.71
CA PHE A 35 13.31 -2.62 -5.86
C PHE A 35 13.31 -1.26 -5.15
N VAL A 36 12.44 -0.36 -5.58
CA VAL A 36 12.38 1.02 -5.08
C VAL A 36 11.29 1.15 -4.01
N CYS A 37 11.73 1.41 -2.77
CA CYS A 37 10.91 1.44 -1.56
C CYS A 37 11.04 2.79 -0.84
N LEU A 38 10.71 3.88 -1.51
CA LEU A 38 10.87 5.25 -1.02
C LEU A 38 9.60 5.79 -0.36
N PRO A 39 9.74 6.71 0.60
CA PRO A 39 8.58 7.39 1.16
C PRO A 39 7.92 8.29 0.09
N THR A 40 6.60 8.26 0.05
CA THR A 40 5.76 9.16 -0.75
C THR A 40 4.83 9.86 0.22
N LEU A 41 5.17 11.09 0.57
CA LEU A 41 4.40 11.87 1.54
C LEU A 41 3.14 12.41 0.86
N TYR A 42 2.01 12.29 1.55
CA TYR A 42 0.77 12.87 1.08
C TYR A 42 0.71 14.36 1.48
N LYS A 43 0.38 15.21 0.52
CA LYS A 43 0.07 16.63 0.71
C LYS A 43 -1.40 16.85 0.36
N GLU A 44 -2.15 17.48 1.25
CA GLU A 44 -3.59 17.72 1.06
C GLU A 44 -3.83 18.56 -0.21
N ASN A 45 -4.76 18.10 -1.06
CA ASN A 45 -5.10 18.65 -2.37
C ASN A 45 -4.01 18.57 -3.47
N GLU A 46 -2.78 18.15 -3.14
CA GLU A 46 -1.69 17.95 -4.11
C GLU A 46 -1.48 16.46 -4.43
N GLY A 47 -1.83 15.59 -3.48
CA GLY A 47 -1.60 14.15 -3.59
C GLY A 47 -0.27 13.69 -3.03
N TYR A 48 0.33 12.65 -3.62
CA TYR A 48 1.65 12.18 -3.19
C TYR A 48 2.77 13.04 -3.77
N ASP A 49 3.71 13.40 -2.92
CA ASP A 49 5.00 13.95 -3.35
C ASP A 49 5.86 12.81 -3.91
N LEU A 50 6.09 12.85 -5.22
CA LEU A 50 6.85 11.84 -5.96
C LEU A 50 8.28 12.29 -6.26
N SER A 51 8.70 13.47 -5.80
CA SER A 51 9.99 14.09 -6.16
C SER A 51 11.20 13.17 -5.92
N ILE A 52 11.28 12.55 -4.74
CA ILE A 52 12.37 11.62 -4.40
C ILE A 52 12.32 10.36 -5.29
N LEU A 53 11.12 9.90 -5.63
CA LEU A 53 10.93 8.74 -6.49
C LEU A 53 11.35 9.05 -7.93
N GLU A 54 10.94 10.20 -8.45
CA GLU A 54 11.32 10.67 -9.80
C GLU A 54 12.83 10.89 -9.91
N GLU A 55 13.46 11.58 -8.95
CA GLU A 55 14.91 11.76 -8.89
C GLU A 55 15.65 10.41 -8.88
N THR A 56 15.17 9.45 -8.11
CA THR A 56 15.76 8.11 -8.08
C THR A 56 15.65 7.41 -9.44
N ILE A 57 14.47 7.49 -10.07
CA ILE A 57 14.24 6.89 -11.39
C ILE A 57 15.16 7.55 -12.44
N ASP A 58 15.32 8.87 -12.40
CA ASP A 58 16.21 9.60 -13.34
C ASP A 58 17.63 9.06 -13.28
N ASN A 59 18.13 8.77 -12.08
CA ASN A 59 19.50 8.30 -11.85
C ASN A 59 19.73 6.80 -12.15
N ILE A 60 18.68 6.00 -12.39
CA ILE A 60 18.82 4.60 -12.83
C ILE A 60 19.02 4.56 -14.35
N PRO A 61 20.05 3.87 -14.88
CA PRO A 61 20.30 3.80 -16.31
C PRO A 61 19.15 3.19 -17.13
N ASP A 62 19.08 3.55 -18.41
CA ASP A 62 18.18 2.95 -19.37
C ASP A 62 18.40 1.43 -19.49
N GLY A 63 17.35 0.69 -19.84
CA GLY A 63 17.37 -0.77 -20.01
C GLY A 63 17.20 -1.56 -18.71
N LYS A 64 17.38 -0.93 -17.54
CA LYS A 64 17.19 -1.57 -16.23
C LYS A 64 15.72 -1.79 -15.90
N LEU A 65 15.46 -2.81 -15.07
CA LEU A 65 14.14 -3.07 -14.51
C LEU A 65 13.97 -2.33 -13.18
N ILE A 66 12.86 -1.62 -13.05
CA ILE A 66 12.51 -0.86 -11.85
C ILE A 66 11.19 -1.38 -11.30
N VAL A 67 11.23 -2.03 -10.14
CA VAL A 67 10.08 -2.53 -9.40
C VAL A 67 9.72 -1.54 -8.32
N ILE A 68 8.69 -0.73 -8.55
CA ILE A 68 8.21 0.24 -7.57
C ILE A 68 7.38 -0.47 -6.50
N ARG A 69 7.68 -0.18 -5.23
CA ARG A 69 6.91 -0.63 -4.06
C ARG A 69 6.36 0.54 -3.23
N SER A 70 6.78 1.75 -3.57
CA SER A 70 6.27 2.98 -2.95
C SER A 70 4.79 3.15 -3.23
N THR A 71 4.05 3.76 -2.29
CA THR A 71 2.62 4.03 -2.47
C THR A 71 2.41 5.19 -3.44
N ILE A 72 1.64 4.95 -4.48
CA ILE A 72 1.35 5.91 -5.56
C ILE A 72 -0.16 5.92 -5.88
N ASN A 73 -0.60 6.89 -6.67
CA ASN A 73 -1.97 6.93 -7.17
C ASN A 73 -2.13 6.09 -8.45
N PRO A 74 -3.33 5.57 -8.72
CA PRO A 74 -3.61 4.87 -9.98
C PRO A 74 -3.27 5.72 -11.20
N GLY A 75 -2.60 5.10 -12.19
CA GLY A 75 -2.10 5.74 -13.40
C GLY A 75 -0.70 6.34 -13.29
N THR A 76 -0.07 6.37 -12.12
CA THR A 76 1.29 6.92 -11.94
C THR A 76 2.32 6.09 -12.69
N MET A 77 2.21 4.77 -12.67
CA MET A 77 3.17 3.90 -13.35
C MET A 77 3.09 4.02 -14.88
N ASP A 78 1.91 4.24 -15.44
CA ASP A 78 1.75 4.50 -16.88
C ASP A 78 2.38 5.84 -17.27
N ILE A 79 2.26 6.85 -16.41
CA ILE A 79 2.96 8.14 -16.60
C ILE A 79 4.48 7.94 -16.60
N PHE A 80 5.02 7.14 -15.67
CA PHE A 80 6.46 6.85 -15.62
C PHE A 80 6.89 6.05 -16.85
N GLN A 81 6.17 5.01 -17.26
CA GLN A 81 6.52 4.24 -18.45
C GLN A 81 6.54 5.11 -19.71
N ASN A 82 5.58 6.02 -19.86
CA ASN A 82 5.54 6.95 -21.00
C ASN A 82 6.69 7.98 -20.94
N ARG A 83 7.05 8.49 -19.76
CA ARG A 83 8.15 9.45 -19.58
C ARG A 83 9.51 8.81 -19.79
N TYR A 84 9.68 7.53 -19.44
CA TYR A 84 10.94 6.79 -19.50
C TYR A 84 10.80 5.53 -20.38
N PRO A 85 10.61 5.70 -21.71
CA PRO A 85 10.27 4.58 -22.60
C PRO A 85 11.38 3.51 -22.76
N LYS A 86 12.61 3.86 -22.35
CA LYS A 86 13.75 2.92 -22.38
C LYS A 86 13.96 2.17 -21.07
N LYS A 87 13.26 2.54 -20.00
CA LYS A 87 13.27 1.82 -18.71
C LYS A 87 12.10 0.84 -18.67
N LYS A 88 12.21 -0.19 -17.86
CA LYS A 88 11.17 -1.21 -17.72
C LYS A 88 10.58 -1.12 -16.33
N PHE A 89 9.29 -0.92 -16.23
CA PHE A 89 8.62 -0.74 -14.95
C PHE A 89 7.76 -1.93 -14.57
N MET A 90 7.80 -2.25 -13.27
CA MET A 90 6.83 -3.10 -12.58
C MET A 90 6.35 -2.41 -11.32
N PHE A 91 5.17 -2.75 -10.88
CA PHE A 91 4.63 -2.30 -9.61
C PHE A 91 4.29 -3.51 -8.74
N ASN A 92 4.93 -3.61 -7.57
CA ASN A 92 4.65 -4.63 -6.59
C ASN A 92 4.14 -3.98 -5.30
N PRO A 93 2.82 -3.78 -5.16
CA PRO A 93 2.23 -3.20 -3.96
C PRO A 93 2.58 -4.01 -2.72
N GLU A 94 2.80 -3.32 -1.60
CA GLU A 94 3.00 -3.96 -0.31
C GLU A 94 1.70 -3.96 0.52
N PHE A 95 1.53 -4.97 1.35
CA PHE A 95 0.34 -5.17 2.18
C PHE A 95 0.71 -5.37 3.65
N LEU A 96 1.86 -4.84 4.07
CA LEU A 96 2.43 -5.00 5.40
C LEU A 96 1.66 -4.21 6.44
N THR A 97 1.52 -4.79 7.62
CA THR A 97 1.08 -4.08 8.82
C THR A 97 2.29 -3.70 9.67
N GLU A 98 2.18 -2.64 10.47
CA GLU A 98 3.31 -2.15 11.28
C GLU A 98 3.75 -3.18 12.33
N LEU A 99 2.81 -3.98 12.86
CA LEU A 99 3.07 -4.90 13.96
C LEU A 99 3.66 -6.24 13.50
N SER A 100 3.37 -6.67 12.28
CA SER A 100 3.76 -7.98 11.74
C SER A 100 4.48 -7.87 10.39
N ALA A 101 5.14 -6.74 10.13
CA ALA A 101 5.71 -6.45 8.81
C ALA A 101 6.68 -7.53 8.29
N GLU A 102 7.45 -8.17 9.17
CA GLU A 102 8.37 -9.26 8.79
C GLU A 102 7.60 -10.51 8.41
N GLU A 103 6.62 -10.90 9.20
CA GLU A 103 5.77 -12.07 8.98
C GLU A 103 4.90 -11.88 7.74
N ASP A 104 4.23 -10.72 7.63
CA ASP A 104 3.42 -10.36 6.47
C ASP A 104 4.24 -10.35 5.17
N PHE A 105 5.53 -10.02 5.25
CA PHE A 105 6.41 -10.04 4.08
C PHE A 105 6.81 -11.46 3.68
N LYS A 106 7.14 -12.33 4.66
CA LYS A 106 7.58 -13.71 4.42
C LYS A 106 6.43 -14.63 4.01
N HIS A 107 5.24 -14.38 4.56
CA HIS A 107 4.03 -15.17 4.37
C HIS A 107 2.86 -14.26 3.97
N PRO A 108 2.93 -13.61 2.80
CA PRO A 108 1.87 -12.71 2.37
C PRO A 108 0.60 -13.47 1.98
N ASP A 109 -0.57 -12.90 2.26
CA ASP A 109 -1.85 -13.43 1.79
C ASP A 109 -1.96 -13.38 0.26
N MET A 110 -1.31 -12.38 -0.35
CA MET A 110 -1.31 -12.19 -1.80
C MET A 110 -0.02 -11.55 -2.29
N GLN A 111 0.41 -11.93 -3.49
CA GLN A 111 1.47 -11.28 -4.26
C GLN A 111 0.90 -10.76 -5.58
N ILE A 112 0.95 -9.47 -5.77
CA ILE A 112 0.49 -8.81 -6.98
C ILE A 112 1.69 -8.16 -7.67
N LEU A 113 1.83 -8.43 -8.96
CA LEU A 113 2.86 -7.82 -9.79
C LEU A 113 2.22 -7.15 -11.00
N GLY A 114 2.16 -5.83 -10.98
CA GLY A 114 1.77 -5.02 -12.12
C GLY A 114 2.91 -4.92 -13.11
N ILE A 115 2.64 -5.11 -14.39
CA ILE A 115 3.64 -5.08 -15.46
C ILE A 115 3.25 -4.12 -16.57
N SER A 116 4.27 -3.51 -17.21
CA SER A 116 4.14 -2.86 -18.50
C SER A 116 4.41 -3.86 -19.62
N LYS A 117 4.14 -3.43 -20.87
CA LYS A 117 4.50 -4.22 -22.06
C LYS A 117 6.03 -4.45 -22.12
N GLU A 118 6.81 -3.45 -21.75
CA GLU A 118 8.28 -3.44 -21.78
C GLU A 118 8.89 -4.41 -20.75
N SER A 119 8.20 -4.65 -19.64
CA SER A 119 8.65 -5.52 -18.56
C SER A 119 8.08 -6.93 -18.61
N SER A 120 7.09 -7.20 -19.49
CA SER A 120 6.31 -8.45 -19.52
C SER A 120 7.14 -9.72 -19.64
N GLY A 121 8.24 -9.69 -20.39
CA GLY A 121 9.13 -10.84 -20.55
C GLY A 121 9.88 -11.28 -19.28
N MET A 122 9.92 -10.44 -18.25
CA MET A 122 10.59 -10.72 -16.97
C MET A 122 9.60 -11.00 -15.82
N ALA A 123 8.30 -10.94 -16.10
CA ALA A 123 7.27 -10.96 -15.07
C ALA A 123 7.28 -12.25 -14.22
N THR A 124 7.40 -13.41 -14.87
CA THR A 124 7.44 -14.71 -14.18
C THR A 124 8.69 -14.85 -13.32
N GLU A 125 9.86 -14.44 -13.82
CA GLU A 125 11.10 -14.48 -13.07
C GLU A 125 11.00 -13.63 -11.79
N ILE A 126 10.57 -12.37 -11.92
CA ILE A 126 10.41 -11.48 -10.77
C ILE A 126 9.37 -12.01 -9.79
N MET A 127 8.23 -12.53 -10.27
CA MET A 127 7.22 -13.12 -9.40
C MET A 127 7.76 -14.31 -8.59
N LEU A 128 8.58 -15.17 -9.18
CA LEU A 128 9.19 -16.32 -8.52
C LEU A 128 10.30 -15.93 -7.53
N MET A 129 10.90 -14.75 -7.66
CA MET A 129 11.87 -14.21 -6.70
C MET A 129 11.21 -13.65 -5.44
N LEU A 130 9.93 -13.29 -5.51
CA LEU A 130 9.16 -12.75 -4.38
C LEU A 130 8.70 -13.87 -3.43
N PRO A 131 8.37 -13.56 -2.15
CA PRO A 131 7.79 -14.53 -1.25
C PRO A 131 6.52 -15.17 -1.85
N PRO A 132 6.38 -16.51 -1.78
CA PRO A 132 5.18 -17.17 -2.29
C PRO A 132 3.94 -16.80 -1.48
N ALA A 133 2.80 -16.75 -2.14
CA ALA A 133 1.50 -16.45 -1.54
C ALA A 133 0.42 -17.39 -2.06
N PRO A 134 -0.66 -17.64 -1.29
CA PRO A 134 -1.83 -18.39 -1.78
C PRO A 134 -2.46 -17.78 -3.03
N GLU A 135 -2.44 -16.45 -3.14
CA GLU A 135 -2.92 -15.71 -4.31
C GLU A 135 -1.77 -14.95 -4.95
N MET A 136 -1.36 -15.38 -6.15
CA MET A 136 -0.29 -14.74 -6.93
C MET A 136 -0.83 -14.31 -8.30
N ARG A 137 -0.75 -13.01 -8.61
CA ARG A 137 -1.28 -12.45 -9.87
C ARG A 137 -0.30 -11.52 -10.56
N ILE A 138 -0.12 -11.74 -11.86
CA ILE A 138 0.51 -10.79 -12.77
C ILE A 138 -0.63 -10.07 -13.50
N VAL A 139 -0.67 -8.74 -13.38
CA VAL A 139 -1.76 -7.89 -13.88
C VAL A 139 -1.19 -6.65 -14.58
N SER A 140 -2.04 -5.77 -15.11
CA SER A 140 -1.58 -4.47 -15.63
C SER A 140 -1.06 -3.57 -14.49
N LEU A 141 -0.23 -2.57 -14.82
CA LEU A 141 0.28 -1.60 -13.83
C LEU A 141 -0.89 -0.94 -13.08
N ILE A 142 -1.88 -0.45 -13.81
CA ILE A 142 -3.03 0.25 -13.25
C ILE A 142 -3.87 -0.64 -12.33
N ASP A 143 -4.08 -1.93 -12.68
CA ASP A 143 -4.83 -2.84 -11.83
C ASP A 143 -4.11 -3.09 -10.50
N ALA A 144 -2.79 -3.27 -10.52
CA ALA A 144 -1.99 -3.45 -9.32
C ALA A 144 -2.05 -2.21 -8.40
N GLU A 145 -2.03 -0.99 -8.96
CA GLU A 145 -2.20 0.25 -8.21
C GLU A 145 -3.59 0.31 -7.53
N TRP A 146 -4.66 -0.08 -8.24
CA TRP A 146 -6.02 -0.12 -7.72
C TRP A 146 -6.20 -1.15 -6.61
N VAL A 147 -5.60 -2.33 -6.69
CA VAL A 147 -5.70 -3.36 -5.64
C VAL A 147 -5.32 -2.79 -4.28
N LYS A 148 -4.21 -2.07 -4.19
CA LYS A 148 -3.76 -1.46 -2.94
C LYS A 148 -4.73 -0.37 -2.46
N LYS A 149 -5.17 0.51 -3.33
CA LYS A 149 -6.09 1.61 -2.99
C LYS A 149 -7.44 1.11 -2.49
N LEU A 150 -8.03 0.17 -3.22
CA LEU A 150 -9.32 -0.42 -2.86
C LEU A 150 -9.24 -1.09 -1.48
N ARG A 151 -8.20 -1.90 -1.22
CA ARG A 151 -8.02 -2.60 0.05
C ARG A 151 -7.96 -1.63 1.23
N ASN A 152 -7.13 -0.60 1.13
CA ASN A 152 -6.96 0.36 2.21
C ASN A 152 -8.21 1.23 2.43
N ALA A 153 -8.90 1.64 1.36
CA ALA A 153 -10.17 2.36 1.46
C ALA A 153 -11.28 1.50 2.12
N PHE A 154 -11.33 0.21 1.78
CA PHE A 154 -12.26 -0.73 2.43
C PHE A 154 -11.97 -0.84 3.94
N TYR A 155 -10.70 -0.96 4.32
CA TYR A 155 -10.34 -1.07 5.73
C TYR A 155 -10.70 0.18 6.53
N THR A 156 -10.50 1.38 5.98
CA THR A 156 -10.93 2.62 6.65
C THR A 156 -12.44 2.66 6.84
N THR A 157 -13.20 2.25 5.83
CA THR A 157 -14.66 2.18 5.88
C THR A 157 -15.13 1.17 6.92
N LYS A 158 -14.52 -0.01 6.96
CA LYS A 158 -14.83 -1.06 7.93
C LYS A 158 -14.57 -0.62 9.37
N VAL A 159 -13.44 0.05 9.64
CA VAL A 159 -13.16 0.60 10.99
C VAL A 159 -14.25 1.58 11.40
N ILE A 160 -14.65 2.49 10.53
CA ILE A 160 -15.69 3.48 10.86
C ILE A 160 -17.05 2.82 11.04
N PHE A 161 -17.41 1.85 10.21
CA PHE A 161 -18.64 1.08 10.37
C PHE A 161 -18.73 0.44 11.75
N PHE A 162 -17.72 -0.32 12.17
CA PHE A 162 -17.71 -0.97 13.48
C PHE A 162 -17.72 0.04 14.63
N ASN A 163 -17.05 1.17 14.50
CA ASN A 163 -17.09 2.24 15.50
C ASN A 163 -18.49 2.87 15.64
N GLN A 164 -19.23 3.05 14.54
CA GLN A 164 -20.60 3.55 14.61
C GLN A 164 -21.55 2.53 15.23
N ILE A 165 -21.42 1.25 14.87
CA ILE A 165 -22.24 0.18 15.49
C ILE A 165 -21.95 0.07 16.99
N TYR A 166 -20.69 0.20 17.40
CA TYR A 166 -20.33 0.29 18.82
C TYR A 166 -21.09 1.41 19.54
N ASP A 167 -21.06 2.63 19.00
CA ASP A 167 -21.75 3.78 19.62
C ASP A 167 -23.27 3.59 19.71
N ILE A 168 -23.89 2.89 18.75
CA ILE A 168 -25.32 2.54 18.78
C ILE A 168 -25.61 1.53 19.88
N ILE A 169 -24.82 0.46 19.98
CA ILE A 169 -25.00 -0.60 20.99
C ILE A 169 -24.84 -0.05 22.39
N GLU A 170 -23.77 0.73 22.65
CA GLU A 170 -23.52 1.35 23.95
C GLU A 170 -24.69 2.26 24.41
N LYS A 171 -25.35 2.95 23.45
CA LYS A 171 -26.53 3.78 23.75
C LYS A 171 -27.76 2.99 24.17
N THR A 172 -27.84 1.72 23.84
CA THR A 172 -28.98 0.87 24.20
C THR A 172 -28.90 0.37 25.65
N GLU A 173 -27.70 0.28 26.22
CA GLU A 173 -27.40 -0.28 27.55
C GLU A 173 -27.93 -1.73 27.77
N LEU A 174 -28.31 -2.42 26.70
CA LEU A 174 -28.94 -3.73 26.73
C LEU A 174 -28.07 -4.87 26.18
N ALA A 175 -26.94 -4.52 25.54
CA ALA A 175 -26.12 -5.50 24.85
C ALA A 175 -24.62 -5.21 25.01
N ASP A 176 -23.81 -6.26 24.93
CA ASP A 176 -22.35 -6.15 24.93
C ASP A 176 -21.80 -6.21 23.51
N TYR A 177 -21.15 -5.12 23.12
CA TYR A 177 -20.56 -5.00 21.79
C TYR A 177 -19.52 -6.09 21.49
N GLU A 178 -18.64 -6.40 22.44
CA GLU A 178 -17.55 -7.36 22.19
C GLU A 178 -18.08 -8.78 21.98
N THR A 179 -19.12 -9.17 22.73
CA THR A 179 -19.82 -10.45 22.51
C THR A 179 -20.41 -10.49 21.10
N ILE A 180 -21.11 -9.43 20.66
CA ILE A 180 -21.73 -9.37 19.33
C ILE A 180 -20.64 -9.39 18.24
N ARG A 181 -19.60 -8.55 18.39
CA ARG A 181 -18.48 -8.48 17.46
C ARG A 181 -17.81 -9.85 17.29
N SER A 182 -17.48 -10.49 18.41
CA SER A 182 -16.79 -11.79 18.40
C SER A 182 -17.56 -12.87 17.63
N ILE A 183 -18.89 -12.84 17.66
CA ILE A 183 -19.75 -13.75 16.91
C ILE A 183 -19.79 -13.38 15.42
N VAL A 184 -20.07 -12.12 15.12
CA VAL A 184 -20.28 -11.64 13.75
C VAL A 184 -19.03 -11.80 12.89
N VAL A 185 -17.82 -11.59 13.45
CA VAL A 185 -16.57 -11.72 12.71
C VAL A 185 -16.16 -13.15 12.36
N HIS A 186 -16.87 -14.17 12.88
CA HIS A 186 -16.71 -15.56 12.44
C HIS A 186 -17.28 -15.82 11.05
N ASP A 187 -18.18 -14.95 10.56
CA ASP A 187 -18.54 -14.99 9.14
C ASP A 187 -17.31 -14.57 8.32
N PRO A 188 -16.75 -15.46 7.46
CA PRO A 188 -15.54 -15.16 6.69
C PRO A 188 -15.70 -14.00 5.72
N ARG A 189 -16.94 -13.66 5.33
CA ARG A 189 -17.26 -12.49 4.49
C ARG A 189 -17.08 -11.18 5.24
N ILE A 190 -17.16 -11.22 6.58
CA ILE A 190 -16.93 -10.07 7.46
C ILE A 190 -15.47 -10.08 7.93
N GLY A 191 -15.04 -11.17 8.57
CA GLY A 191 -13.68 -11.39 9.07
C GLY A 191 -13.27 -10.44 10.21
N ASN A 192 -12.28 -10.87 10.99
CA ASN A 192 -11.92 -10.22 12.25
C ASN A 192 -11.08 -8.93 12.08
N SER A 193 -10.28 -8.83 11.01
CA SER A 193 -9.37 -7.67 10.85
C SER A 193 -10.16 -6.36 10.75
N HIS A 194 -9.64 -5.28 11.36
CA HIS A 194 -10.25 -3.92 11.32
C HIS A 194 -11.65 -3.82 11.93
N SER A 195 -12.04 -4.74 12.84
CA SER A 195 -13.31 -4.71 13.56
C SER A 195 -13.18 -4.24 15.02
N PHE A 196 -11.99 -4.12 15.55
CA PHE A 196 -11.74 -3.64 16.91
C PHE A 196 -11.96 -2.14 17.02
N ILE A 197 -12.56 -1.70 18.15
CA ILE A 197 -12.88 -0.29 18.39
C ILE A 197 -11.65 0.53 18.70
N LYS A 198 -10.73 -0.03 19.47
CA LYS A 198 -9.47 0.62 19.81
C LYS A 198 -8.29 -0.06 19.15
N HIS A 199 -7.42 0.74 18.56
CA HIS A 199 -6.11 0.33 18.07
C HIS A 199 -5.06 1.24 18.65
N LYS A 200 -4.02 0.70 19.32
CA LYS A 200 -2.98 1.48 20.00
C LYS A 200 -3.53 2.56 20.96
N GLY A 201 -4.69 2.29 21.60
CA GLY A 201 -5.31 3.17 22.58
C GLY A 201 -6.28 4.22 22.02
N TYR A 202 -6.39 4.41 20.73
CA TYR A 202 -7.33 5.34 20.09
C TYR A 202 -8.44 4.62 19.32
N ARG A 203 -9.55 5.33 19.09
CA ARG A 203 -10.68 4.91 18.24
C ARG A 203 -10.47 5.39 16.81
N GLY A 204 -11.15 4.75 15.86
CA GLY A 204 -10.99 5.07 14.46
C GLY A 204 -9.71 4.48 13.85
N PHE A 205 -9.26 5.04 12.74
CA PHE A 205 -8.04 4.62 12.05
C PHE A 205 -6.99 5.74 12.02
N GLY A 206 -5.74 5.33 12.12
CA GLY A 206 -4.55 6.20 12.13
C GLY A 206 -3.35 5.52 11.49
N GLY A 207 -2.17 5.91 11.95
CA GLY A 207 -0.90 5.43 11.39
C GLY A 207 -0.53 6.08 10.07
N ALA A 208 0.58 5.62 9.48
CA ALA A 208 1.17 6.26 8.30
C ALA A 208 0.45 5.91 6.98
N CYS A 209 -0.35 4.83 6.92
CA CYS A 209 -0.87 4.29 5.66
C CYS A 209 -2.34 4.63 5.43
N LEU A 210 -3.25 4.23 6.33
CA LEU A 210 -4.68 4.32 6.09
C LEU A 210 -5.19 5.75 5.84
N PRO A 211 -4.81 6.78 6.65
CA PRO A 211 -5.28 8.14 6.41
C PRO A 211 -4.82 8.69 5.07
N LYS A 212 -3.52 8.56 4.74
CA LYS A 212 -2.97 9.11 3.49
C LYS A 212 -3.58 8.45 2.26
N ASP A 213 -3.82 7.13 2.30
CA ASP A 213 -4.36 6.39 1.17
C ASP A 213 -5.84 6.74 0.92
N LEU A 214 -6.64 6.89 1.99
CA LEU A 214 -8.01 7.37 1.88
C LEU A 214 -8.06 8.80 1.33
N TYR A 215 -7.25 9.71 1.87
CA TYR A 215 -7.27 11.12 1.48
C TYR A 215 -6.83 11.30 0.03
N SER A 216 -5.75 10.61 -0.38
CA SER A 216 -5.30 10.65 -1.76
C SER A 216 -6.32 10.04 -2.73
N LEU A 217 -7.10 9.03 -2.30
CA LEU A 217 -8.17 8.47 -3.11
C LEU A 217 -9.35 9.43 -3.28
N ILE A 218 -9.72 10.18 -2.22
CA ILE A 218 -10.74 11.23 -2.30
C ILE A 218 -10.30 12.33 -3.26
N ASP A 219 -9.04 12.79 -3.17
CA ASP A 219 -8.52 13.81 -4.08
C ASP A 219 -8.46 13.30 -5.53
N PHE A 220 -8.08 12.04 -5.72
CA PHE A 220 -8.10 11.40 -7.04
C PHE A 220 -9.52 11.32 -7.60
N ALA A 221 -10.52 10.92 -6.78
CA ALA A 221 -11.91 10.86 -7.20
C ALA A 221 -12.44 12.23 -7.65
N LYS A 222 -12.12 13.29 -6.90
CA LYS A 222 -12.46 14.67 -7.28
C LYS A 222 -11.82 15.08 -8.62
N LYS A 223 -10.55 14.73 -8.81
CA LYS A 223 -9.80 15.04 -10.04
C LYS A 223 -10.42 14.39 -11.28
N VAL A 224 -10.96 13.17 -11.14
CA VAL A 224 -11.60 12.44 -12.26
C VAL A 224 -13.11 12.67 -12.32
N GLY A 225 -13.69 13.50 -11.44
CA GLY A 225 -15.12 13.80 -11.41
C GLY A 225 -16.00 12.66 -10.89
N ALA A 226 -15.44 11.74 -10.10
CA ALA A 226 -16.17 10.62 -9.51
C ALA A 226 -16.79 10.99 -8.16
N ASN A 227 -17.93 10.40 -7.80
CA ASN A 227 -18.54 10.56 -6.49
C ASN A 227 -17.68 9.84 -5.42
N SER A 228 -17.34 10.55 -4.34
CA SER A 228 -16.59 10.06 -3.19
C SER A 228 -17.27 10.28 -1.83
N GLU A 229 -18.56 10.54 -1.82
CA GLU A 229 -19.34 10.94 -0.63
C GLU A 229 -19.18 9.97 0.54
N LEU A 230 -19.21 8.65 0.28
CA LEU A 230 -18.95 7.64 1.31
C LEU A 230 -17.56 7.82 1.94
N LEU A 231 -16.51 7.97 1.11
CA LEU A 231 -15.14 8.10 1.58
C LEU A 231 -14.91 9.42 2.34
N GLU A 232 -15.53 10.49 1.88
CA GLU A 232 -15.50 11.79 2.57
C GLU A 232 -16.20 11.72 3.93
N THR A 233 -17.31 10.99 4.02
CA THR A 233 -18.02 10.73 5.28
C THR A 233 -17.16 9.91 6.23
N VAL A 234 -16.49 8.87 5.75
CA VAL A 234 -15.52 8.07 6.52
C VAL A 234 -14.38 8.96 7.05
N LYS A 235 -13.78 9.82 6.21
CA LYS A 235 -12.78 10.82 6.62
C LYS A 235 -13.32 11.73 7.71
N LYS A 236 -14.52 12.27 7.54
CA LYS A 236 -15.19 13.18 8.49
C LYS A 236 -15.41 12.51 9.84
N ILE A 237 -15.98 11.32 9.88
CA ILE A 237 -16.28 10.60 11.11
C ILE A 237 -14.96 10.26 11.84
N ASN A 238 -13.94 9.80 11.12
CA ASN A 238 -12.65 9.50 11.72
C ASN A 238 -12.04 10.70 12.48
N LYS A 239 -12.19 11.92 11.98
CA LYS A 239 -11.70 13.13 12.67
C LYS A 239 -12.30 13.34 14.07
N TYR A 240 -13.51 12.85 14.31
CA TYR A 240 -14.13 12.92 15.65
C TYR A 240 -13.72 11.77 16.56
N LEU A 241 -13.41 10.63 16.00
CA LEU A 241 -13.04 9.42 16.75
C LEU A 241 -11.56 9.38 17.11
N TYR A 242 -10.71 9.82 16.18
CA TYR A 242 -9.25 9.82 16.33
C TYR A 242 -8.81 11.04 17.16
N LYS A 243 -8.79 10.85 18.48
CA LYS A 243 -8.36 11.89 19.43
C LYS A 243 -7.31 11.32 20.38
#